data_f5e7e770a8d2c35c95795d95efbc1d5d
#
_entry.id   f5e7e770a8d2c35c95795d95efbc1d5d
#
_cell.length_a   1.000
_cell.length_b   1.000
_cell.length_c   1.000
_cell.angle_alpha   90.00
_cell.angle_beta   90.00
_cell.angle_gamma   90.00
#
_symmetry.space_group_name_H-M   'P 1'
#
loop_
_entity.id
_entity.type
_entity.pdbx_description
1 polymer ?
#
loop_
_entity_poly.entity_id
_entity_poly.type
_entity_poly.pdbx_seq_one_letter_code
_entity_poly.pdbx_strand_id
1 'polypeptide(L)' 'MNEYRLLTKDKESINTVKCDSFEEAVEYFAEKKKLPISDLIEIFSVKKFDESLFGGTSRR' A
#
# COMPACT_ATOMS: atom_id res chain seq x y z
N MET A 1 -7.76 6.99 -8.94
CA MET A 1 -7.44 5.92 -7.99
C MET A 1 -6.03 6.07 -7.48
N ASN A 2 -5.84 5.70 -6.24
CA ASN A 2 -4.52 5.74 -5.63
C ASN A 2 -3.90 4.35 -5.65
N GLU A 3 -2.59 4.33 -5.73
CA GLU A 3 -1.87 3.09 -5.66
C GLU A 3 -1.32 2.90 -4.26
N TYR A 4 -1.52 1.72 -3.69
CA TYR A 4 -1.00 1.40 -2.37
C TYR A 4 -0.12 0.17 -2.48
N ARG A 5 0.96 0.18 -1.73
CA ARG A 5 1.92 -0.93 -1.75
C ARG A 5 2.14 -1.49 -0.36
N LEU A 6 2.23 -2.80 -0.32
CA LEU A 6 2.51 -3.52 0.92
C LEU A 6 4.00 -3.81 0.97
N LEU A 7 4.65 -3.36 2.04
CA LEU A 7 6.09 -3.49 2.16
C LEU A 7 6.46 -4.31 3.39
N THR A 8 7.56 -5.03 3.28
CA THR A 8 8.09 -5.79 4.40
C THR A 8 8.89 -4.87 5.31
N LYS A 9 9.42 -5.44 6.39
CA LYS A 9 10.28 -4.68 7.29
C LYS A 9 11.54 -4.18 6.60
N ASP A 10 11.96 -4.88 5.58
CA ASP A 10 13.13 -4.47 4.80
C ASP A 10 12.76 -3.49 3.71
N LYS A 11 11.53 -3.03 3.71
CA LYS A 11 11.02 -2.04 2.76
C LYS A 11 10.96 -2.60 1.34
N GLU A 12 10.77 -3.89 1.23
CA GLU A 12 10.56 -4.52 -0.06
C GLU A 12 9.07 -4.52 -0.40
N SER A 13 8.73 -4.06 -1.58
CA SER A 13 7.36 -4.04 -2.03
C SER A 13 6.96 -5.44 -2.50
N ILE A 14 5.97 -6.03 -1.85
CA ILE A 14 5.56 -7.38 -2.19
C ILE A 14 4.20 -7.45 -2.85
N ASN A 15 3.35 -6.46 -2.62
CA ASN A 15 2.02 -6.44 -3.22
C ASN A 15 1.65 -5.00 -3.54
N THR A 16 0.78 -4.85 -4.53
CA THR A 16 0.30 -3.54 -4.93
C THR A 16 -1.19 -3.62 -5.22
N VAL A 17 -1.94 -2.58 -4.87
CA VAL A 17 -3.35 -2.52 -5.17
C VAL A 17 -3.71 -1.08 -5.50
N LYS A 18 -4.67 -0.91 -6.38
CA LYS A 18 -5.21 0.41 -6.71
C LYS A 18 -6.63 0.52 -6.18
N CYS A 19 -6.86 1.51 -5.36
CA CYS A 19 -8.19 1.72 -4.79
C CYS A 19 -8.31 3.15 -4.35
N ASP A 20 -9.48 3.51 -3.85
CA ASP A 20 -9.77 4.91 -3.53
C ASP A 20 -9.39 5.31 -2.13
N SER A 21 -9.22 4.38 -1.22
CA SER A 21 -8.93 4.72 0.15
C SER A 21 -7.88 3.80 0.75
N PHE A 22 -7.19 4.33 1.75
CA PHE A 22 -6.19 3.57 2.47
C PHE A 22 -6.81 2.35 3.16
N GLU A 23 -7.99 2.54 3.72
CA GLU A 23 -8.65 1.45 4.41
C GLU A 23 -8.95 0.29 3.48
N GLU A 24 -9.38 0.59 2.27
CA GLU A 24 -9.60 -0.48 1.30
C GLU A 24 -8.34 -1.26 1.00
N ALA A 25 -7.23 -0.55 0.89
CA ALA A 25 -5.97 -1.21 0.62
C ALA A 25 -5.56 -2.12 1.76
N VAL A 26 -5.70 -1.64 2.99
CA VAL A 26 -5.34 -2.43 4.16
C VAL A 26 -6.21 -3.68 4.24
N GLU A 27 -7.50 -3.54 4.01
CA GLU A 27 -8.40 -4.68 4.03
C GLU A 27 -8.05 -5.69 2.94
N TYR A 28 -7.71 -5.20 1.77
CA TYR A 28 -7.33 -6.07 0.67
C TYR A 28 -6.08 -6.88 1.04
N PHE A 29 -5.07 -6.22 1.57
CA PHE A 29 -3.85 -6.91 1.93
C PHE A 29 -4.04 -7.87 3.08
N ALA A 30 -4.88 -7.49 4.05
CA ALA A 30 -5.16 -8.36 5.18
C ALA A 30 -5.83 -9.64 4.72
N GLU A 31 -6.75 -9.53 3.78
CA GLU A 31 -7.41 -10.71 3.24
C GLU A 31 -6.43 -11.57 2.46
N LYS A 32 -5.57 -10.95 1.67
CA LYS A 32 -4.58 -11.69 0.91
C LYS A 32 -3.63 -12.47 1.79
N LYS A 33 -3.23 -11.87 2.92
CA LYS A 33 -2.32 -12.53 3.85
C LYS A 33 -3.04 -13.36 4.88
N LYS A 34 -4.37 -13.27 4.91
CA LYS A 34 -5.19 -13.99 5.89
C LYS A 34 -4.82 -13.63 7.31
N LEU A 35 -4.64 -12.33 7.53
CA LEU A 35 -4.29 -11.79 8.83
C LEU A 35 -5.30 -10.71 9.23
N PRO A 36 -5.52 -10.54 10.53
CA PRO A 36 -6.29 -9.37 10.98
C PRO A 36 -5.53 -8.10 10.61
N ILE A 37 -6.28 -7.02 10.45
CA ILE A 37 -5.67 -5.75 10.05
C ILE A 37 -4.60 -5.32 11.05
N SER A 38 -4.85 -5.50 12.34
CA SER A 38 -3.88 -5.08 13.34
C SER A 38 -2.56 -5.86 13.21
N ASP A 39 -2.65 -7.12 12.89
CA ASP A 39 -1.43 -7.92 12.69
C ASP A 39 -0.73 -7.52 11.41
N LEU A 40 -1.51 -7.24 10.38
CA LEU A 40 -0.94 -6.87 9.10
C LEU A 40 -0.08 -5.61 9.23
N ILE A 41 -0.61 -4.58 9.89
CA ILE A 41 0.11 -3.32 9.98
C ILE A 41 1.29 -3.38 10.94
N GLU A 42 1.32 -4.40 11.81
CA GLU A 42 2.48 -4.61 12.67
C GLU A 42 3.63 -5.28 11.92
N ILE A 43 3.28 -6.22 11.06
CA ILE A 43 4.30 -7.00 10.35
C ILE A 43 4.73 -6.29 9.07
N PHE A 44 3.79 -5.65 8.41
CA PHE A 44 4.04 -5.00 7.12
C PHE A 44 3.73 -3.52 7.19
N SER A 45 4.16 -2.80 6.19
CA SER A 45 3.83 -1.39 6.04
C SER A 45 3.02 -1.20 4.78
N VAL A 46 2.01 -0.33 4.84
CA VAL A 46 1.21 0.01 3.68
C VAL A 46 1.51 1.45 3.32
N LYS A 47 1.96 1.69 2.12
CA LYS A 47 2.32 3.02 1.66
C LYS A 47 1.48 3.43 0.48
N LYS A 48 1.15 4.69 0.43
CA LYS A 48 0.37 5.25 -0.66
C LYS A 48 1.31 5.89 -1.68
N PHE A 49 1.08 5.57 -2.94
CA PHE A 49 1.79 6.21 -4.04
C PHE A 49 0.79 6.98 -4.86
N ASP A 50 1.11 8.22 -5.16
CA ASP A 50 0.23 9.08 -5.93
C ASP A 50 0.89 9.32 -7.27
N GLU A 51 0.41 8.64 -8.28
CA GLU A 51 0.97 8.75 -9.61
C GLU A 51 0.85 10.16 -10.17
N SER A 52 -0.21 10.85 -9.79
CA SER A 52 -0.37 12.21 -10.29
C SER A 52 0.76 13.10 -9.81
N LEU A 53 1.18 12.91 -8.59
CA LEU A 53 2.26 13.72 -8.09
C LEU A 53 3.55 13.47 -8.85
N PHE A 54 3.83 12.23 -9.10
CA PHE A 54 5.02 11.92 -9.86
C PHE A 54 4.95 12.50 -11.26
N GLY A 55 3.82 12.32 -11.88
CA GLY A 55 3.68 12.80 -13.22
C GLY A 55 3.77 14.30 -13.31
N GLY A 56 3.34 14.98 -12.28
CA GLY A 56 3.32 16.43 -12.32
C GLY A 56 4.63 17.05 -11.96
N THR A 57 5.43 16.39 -11.14
CA THR A 57 6.57 17.09 -10.64
C THR A 57 7.85 16.67 -11.22
N SER A 58 8.00 15.67 -11.54
CA SER A 58 9.28 15.27 -11.86
C SER A 58 10.05 16.14 -12.66
N ARG A 59 10.18 16.55 -12.28
CA ARG A 59 10.83 17.10 -12.75
C ARG A 59 11.43 17.80 -12.63
N ARG A 60 11.28 17.98 -12.41
CA ARG A 60 11.67 18.75 -12.32
C ARG A 60 12.40 19.05 -12.30
#